data_d5e76afdf6cb5eb9575d88d11bd6764a
#
_entry.id   d5e76afdf6cb5eb9575d88d11bd6764a
#
_cell.length_a   1.000
_cell.length_b   1.000
_cell.length_c   1.000
_cell.angle_alpha   90.00
_cell.angle_beta   90.00
_cell.angle_gamma   90.00
#
_symmetry.space_group_name_H-M   'P 1'
#
loop_
_entity.id
_entity.type
_entity.pdbx_description
1 polymer ?
#
loop_
_entity_poly.entity_id
_entity_poly.type
_entity_poly.pdbx_seq_one_letter_code
_entity_poly.pdbx_strand_id
1 'polypeptide(L)'
;MHIDYRINDLTAYINWKYFFHAWAISGQSEEGLRLREDAQAMLTQMEPYLLARTVVEILPAYSEGDDIVVHKETACQCGQRHATGAHIRIPMLRQQTPDSKGHCLCLSDFIRPQSSAQQDKIGIFATSVATHAAKRFIHDDYNSILLQTLADRL
;
A
#
# COMPACT_ATOMS: atom_id res chain seq x y z
N MET A 1 12.11 -6.58 5.00
CA MET A 1 11.94 -6.16 6.42
C MET A 1 10.47 -6.35 6.78
N HIS A 2 10.20 -6.98 7.95
CA HIS A 2 8.84 -7.12 8.47
C HIS A 2 8.65 -6.11 9.59
N ILE A 3 7.52 -5.41 9.58
CA ILE A 3 7.18 -4.39 10.57
C ILE A 3 5.73 -4.61 10.99
N ASP A 4 5.49 -4.68 12.28
CA ASP A 4 4.17 -4.73 12.88
C ASP A 4 3.89 -3.38 13.54
N TYR A 5 2.71 -2.80 13.26
CA TYR A 5 2.26 -1.54 13.82
C TYR A 5 1.01 -1.73 14.66
N ARG A 6 0.94 -1.04 15.78
CA ARG A 6 -0.31 -0.87 16.51
C ARG A 6 -1.23 0.10 15.75
N ILE A 7 -2.50 -0.11 15.84
CA ILE A 7 -3.46 0.74 15.15
C ILE A 7 -3.38 2.19 15.61
N ASN A 8 -3.18 2.42 16.91
CA ASN A 8 -3.03 3.77 17.45
C ASN A 8 -1.85 4.55 16.84
N ASP A 9 -0.79 3.87 16.44
CA ASP A 9 0.38 4.51 15.80
C ASP A 9 0.04 4.98 14.37
N LEU A 10 -0.98 4.37 13.75
CA LEU A 10 -1.39 4.63 12.37
C LEU A 10 -2.57 5.61 12.26
N THR A 11 -3.37 5.77 13.32
CA THR A 11 -4.58 6.61 13.28
C THR A 11 -4.33 8.04 12.84
N ALA A 12 -3.17 8.61 13.19
CA ALA A 12 -2.76 9.95 12.79
C ALA A 12 -2.52 10.09 11.27
N TYR A 13 -2.27 8.98 10.57
CA TYR A 13 -1.95 8.94 9.14
C TYR A 13 -3.17 8.60 8.27
N ILE A 14 -4.34 8.32 8.87
CA ILE A 14 -5.55 8.03 8.12
C ILE A 14 -5.92 9.23 7.24
N ASN A 15 -6.01 9.00 5.94
CA ASN A 15 -6.50 10.01 5.02
C ASN A 15 -8.04 10.05 5.05
N TRP A 16 -8.59 10.88 5.92
CA TRP A 16 -10.03 11.03 6.12
C TRP A 16 -10.79 11.44 4.87
N LYS A 17 -10.17 12.18 3.94
CA LYS A 17 -10.80 12.55 2.67
C LYS A 17 -11.21 11.30 1.88
N TYR A 18 -10.31 10.32 1.76
CA TYR A 18 -10.62 9.08 1.06
C TYR A 18 -11.56 8.17 1.84
N PHE A 19 -11.53 8.23 3.17
CA PHE A 19 -12.50 7.54 4.01
C PHE A 19 -13.92 8.04 3.73
N PHE A 20 -14.17 9.35 3.79
CA PHE A 20 -15.47 9.94 3.49
C PHE A 20 -15.91 9.71 2.04
N HIS A 21 -14.95 9.71 1.10
CA HIS A 21 -15.24 9.42 -0.29
C HIS A 21 -15.79 8.00 -0.49
N ALA A 22 -15.26 7.02 0.23
CA ALA A 22 -15.75 5.63 0.18
C ALA A 22 -17.21 5.50 0.67
N TRP A 23 -17.63 6.38 1.58
CA TRP A 23 -19.00 6.45 2.09
C TRP A 23 -19.91 7.38 1.28
N ALA A 24 -19.39 8.04 0.25
CA ALA A 24 -20.08 9.05 -0.54
C ALA A 24 -20.69 10.21 0.31
N ILE A 25 -20.03 10.56 1.42
CA ILE A 25 -20.48 11.55 2.42
C ILE A 25 -19.44 12.69 2.47
N SER A 26 -19.93 13.92 2.66
CA SER A 26 -19.04 15.06 2.94
C SER A 26 -18.56 15.01 4.40
N GLY A 27 -17.24 15.07 4.61
CA GLY A 27 -16.67 15.09 5.97
C GLY A 27 -17.05 16.32 6.81
N GLN A 28 -17.65 17.34 6.20
CA GLN A 28 -18.13 18.56 6.88
C GLN A 28 -19.64 18.55 7.16
N SER A 29 -20.38 17.55 6.65
CA SER A 29 -21.79 17.38 6.96
C SER A 29 -21.98 16.84 8.36
N GLU A 30 -23.18 17.01 8.93
CA GLU A 30 -23.54 16.44 10.22
C GLU A 30 -23.36 14.91 10.23
N GLU A 31 -23.77 14.25 9.15
CA GLU A 31 -23.58 12.81 8.96
C GLU A 31 -22.08 12.43 8.89
N GLY A 32 -21.25 13.24 8.22
CA GLY A 32 -19.81 13.01 8.15
C GLY A 32 -19.13 13.18 9.51
N LEU A 33 -19.57 14.13 10.33
CA LEU A 33 -19.05 14.29 11.69
C LEU A 33 -19.41 13.09 12.57
N ARG A 34 -20.66 12.62 12.52
CA ARG A 34 -21.11 11.41 13.24
C ARG A 34 -20.32 10.17 12.79
N LEU A 35 -20.18 9.99 11.46
CA LEU A 35 -19.42 8.88 10.90
C LEU A 35 -17.96 8.89 11.38
N ARG A 36 -17.37 10.08 11.51
CA ARG A 36 -16.01 10.23 12.05
C ARG A 36 -15.91 9.84 13.51
N GLU A 37 -16.89 10.23 14.32
CA GLU A 37 -16.97 9.84 15.74
C GLU A 37 -17.11 8.32 15.89
N ASP A 38 -17.98 7.70 15.12
CA ASP A 38 -18.16 6.25 15.09
C ASP A 38 -16.87 5.55 14.66
N ALA A 39 -16.18 6.07 13.63
CA ALA A 39 -14.92 5.54 13.14
C ALA A 39 -13.81 5.62 14.21
N GLN A 40 -13.71 6.72 14.94
CA GLN A 40 -12.73 6.89 16.02
C GLN A 40 -13.03 5.99 17.21
N ALA A 41 -14.31 5.85 17.57
CA ALA A 41 -14.75 4.92 18.61
C ALA A 41 -14.43 3.47 18.22
N MET A 42 -14.70 3.09 16.97
CA MET A 42 -14.38 1.77 16.42
C MET A 42 -12.88 1.49 16.49
N LEU A 43 -12.02 2.40 16.06
CA LEU A 43 -10.56 2.24 16.10
C LEU A 43 -10.07 2.03 17.55
N THR A 44 -10.61 2.80 18.49
CA THR A 44 -10.27 2.66 19.92
C THR A 44 -10.72 1.31 20.48
N GLN A 45 -11.94 0.89 20.17
CA GLN A 45 -12.49 -0.39 20.62
C GLN A 45 -11.75 -1.58 20.04
N MET A 46 -11.30 -1.45 18.79
CA MET A 46 -10.69 -2.56 18.03
C MET A 46 -9.17 -2.60 18.15
N GLU A 47 -8.54 -1.60 18.76
CA GLU A 47 -7.09 -1.53 18.94
C GLU A 47 -6.47 -2.83 19.46
N PRO A 48 -7.02 -3.51 20.48
CA PRO A 48 -6.44 -4.76 20.99
C PRO A 48 -6.55 -5.96 20.03
N TYR A 49 -7.37 -5.85 18.99
CA TYR A 49 -7.73 -6.95 18.08
C TYR A 49 -7.22 -6.76 16.66
N LEU A 50 -6.72 -5.56 16.34
CA LEU A 50 -6.21 -5.22 15.04
C LEU A 50 -4.70 -5.08 15.09
N LEU A 51 -4.02 -5.68 14.12
CA LEU A 51 -2.59 -5.56 13.92
C LEU A 51 -2.33 -5.29 12.44
N ALA A 52 -1.68 -4.17 12.16
CA ALA A 52 -1.21 -3.87 10.82
C ALA A 52 0.18 -4.43 10.62
N ARG A 53 0.37 -5.19 9.53
CA ARG A 53 1.64 -5.80 9.15
C ARG A 53 2.10 -5.26 7.82
N THR A 54 3.37 -4.94 7.73
CA THR A 54 3.99 -4.47 6.51
C THR A 54 5.26 -5.27 6.24
N VAL A 55 5.41 -5.67 4.98
CA VAL A 55 6.68 -6.19 4.44
C VAL A 55 7.20 -5.18 3.46
N VAL A 56 8.43 -4.72 3.64
CA VAL A 56 9.10 -3.79 2.72
C VAL A 56 10.40 -4.41 2.24
N GLU A 57 10.66 -4.33 0.95
CA GLU A 57 11.92 -4.74 0.35
C GLU A 57 12.38 -3.71 -0.68
N ILE A 58 13.67 -3.38 -0.66
CA ILE A 58 14.30 -2.50 -1.65
C ILE A 58 15.19 -3.37 -2.51
N LEU A 59 14.90 -3.43 -3.80
CA LEU A 59 15.53 -4.33 -4.75
C LEU A 59 16.17 -3.53 -5.89
N PRO A 60 17.33 -3.98 -6.42
CA PRO A 60 17.90 -3.42 -7.64
C PRO A 60 16.94 -3.63 -8.82
N ALA A 61 16.79 -2.60 -9.66
CA ALA A 61 15.90 -2.65 -10.80
C ALA A 61 16.44 -1.85 -11.99
N TYR A 62 15.97 -2.20 -13.17
CA TYR A 62 16.17 -1.44 -14.41
C TYR A 62 14.91 -1.50 -15.28
N SER A 63 14.79 -0.56 -16.22
CA SER A 63 13.70 -0.60 -17.20
C SER A 63 14.13 -1.29 -18.50
N GLU A 64 13.21 -2.02 -19.10
CA GLU A 64 13.35 -2.65 -20.41
C GLU A 64 12.02 -2.50 -21.17
N GLY A 65 11.98 -1.53 -22.09
CA GLY A 65 10.73 -1.11 -22.70
C GLY A 65 9.74 -0.56 -21.65
N ASP A 66 8.53 -1.07 -21.65
CA ASP A 66 7.51 -0.69 -20.67
C ASP A 66 7.56 -1.54 -19.38
N ASP A 67 8.50 -2.45 -19.25
CA ASP A 67 8.64 -3.33 -18.10
C ASP A 67 9.69 -2.79 -17.11
N ILE A 68 9.45 -3.07 -15.83
CA ILE A 68 10.45 -2.95 -14.77
C ILE A 68 10.97 -4.34 -14.44
N VAL A 69 12.30 -4.53 -14.60
CA VAL A 69 12.96 -5.79 -14.28
C VAL A 69 13.65 -5.67 -12.93
N VAL A 70 13.28 -6.54 -12.00
CA VAL A 70 13.78 -6.56 -10.62
C VAL A 70 14.71 -7.75 -10.44
N HIS A 71 15.88 -7.50 -9.88
CA HIS A 71 16.81 -8.56 -9.51
C HIS A 71 16.50 -9.09 -8.12
N LYS A 72 16.33 -10.39 -8.01
CA LYS A 72 16.24 -11.04 -6.71
C LYS A 72 17.65 -11.32 -6.21
N GLU A 73 18.03 -10.66 -5.13
CA GLU A 73 19.25 -10.97 -4.39
C GLU A 73 18.94 -12.04 -3.32
N THR A 74 19.75 -13.08 -3.24
CA THR A 74 19.66 -14.03 -2.14
C THR A 74 20.84 -13.83 -1.21
N ALA A 75 20.57 -13.71 0.09
CA ALA A 75 21.63 -13.70 1.09
C ALA A 75 22.28 -15.10 1.12
N CYS A 76 23.59 -15.18 0.90
CA CYS A 76 24.34 -16.39 1.14
C CYS A 76 24.66 -16.52 2.65
N GLN A 77 25.09 -17.73 3.06
CA GLN A 77 25.55 -17.97 4.44
C GLN A 77 26.77 -17.11 4.82
N CYS A 78 27.46 -16.50 3.85
CA CYS A 78 28.58 -15.60 4.08
C CYS A 78 28.15 -14.16 4.44
N GLY A 79 26.83 -13.88 4.49
CA GLY A 79 26.29 -12.54 4.81
C GLY A 79 26.30 -11.56 3.64
N GLN A 80 26.81 -11.96 2.47
CA GLN A 80 26.77 -11.13 1.26
C GLN A 80 25.51 -11.45 0.45
N ARG A 81 24.94 -10.43 -0.19
CA ARG A 81 23.84 -10.60 -1.14
C ARG A 81 24.39 -10.84 -2.54
N HIS A 82 24.05 -11.97 -3.12
CA HIS A 82 24.41 -12.32 -4.49
C HIS A 82 23.16 -12.33 -5.37
N ALA A 83 23.27 -11.77 -6.56
CA ALA A 83 22.24 -11.90 -7.58
C ALA A 83 22.09 -13.39 -7.95
N THR A 84 20.93 -13.96 -7.73
CA THR A 84 20.66 -15.38 -8.05
C THR A 84 20.45 -15.63 -9.55
N GLY A 85 20.54 -14.58 -10.37
CA GLY A 85 20.18 -14.63 -11.80
C GLY A 85 18.66 -14.73 -12.04
N ALA A 86 17.85 -14.82 -10.98
CA ALA A 86 16.41 -14.77 -11.13
C ALA A 86 15.95 -13.32 -11.28
N HIS A 87 15.29 -13.04 -12.39
CA HIS A 87 14.69 -11.75 -12.68
C HIS A 87 13.18 -11.86 -12.59
N ILE A 88 12.54 -10.87 -11.97
CA ILE A 88 11.09 -10.71 -11.98
C ILE A 88 10.79 -9.55 -12.91
N ARG A 89 10.06 -9.83 -13.97
CA ARG A 89 9.60 -8.81 -14.92
C ARG A 89 8.21 -8.35 -14.52
N ILE A 90 8.06 -7.06 -14.28
CA ILE A 90 6.80 -6.42 -13.89
C ILE A 90 6.33 -5.57 -15.05
N PRO A 91 5.33 -6.01 -15.83
CA PRO A 91 4.81 -5.22 -16.93
C PRO A 91 4.08 -3.99 -16.41
N MET A 92 4.42 -2.83 -16.96
CA MET A 92 3.78 -1.56 -16.63
C MET A 92 2.90 -1.10 -17.78
N LEU A 93 1.71 -0.64 -17.45
CA LEU A 93 0.79 -0.11 -18.44
C LEU A 93 1.13 1.35 -18.76
N ARG A 94 1.48 1.63 -20.02
CA ARG A 94 1.68 3.01 -20.49
C ARG A 94 0.36 3.73 -20.60
N GLN A 95 0.32 5.00 -20.24
CA GLN A 95 -0.84 5.86 -20.43
C GLN A 95 -1.34 5.82 -21.87
N GLN A 96 -2.64 5.66 -22.05
CA GLN A 96 -3.28 5.64 -23.37
C GLN A 96 -3.71 7.03 -23.83
N THR A 97 -3.84 7.98 -22.88
CA THR A 97 -4.17 9.37 -23.16
C THR A 97 -2.96 10.23 -22.85
N PRO A 98 -2.45 11.02 -23.81
CA PRO A 98 -1.30 11.88 -23.57
C PRO A 98 -1.59 12.97 -22.53
N ASP A 99 -0.56 13.39 -21.82
CA ASP A 99 -0.59 14.54 -20.93
C ASP A 99 -0.72 15.87 -21.71
N SER A 100 -0.72 17.00 -21.02
CA SER A 100 -0.78 18.34 -21.63
C SER A 100 0.40 18.68 -22.55
N LYS A 101 1.50 17.90 -22.50
CA LYS A 101 2.69 18.02 -23.33
C LYS A 101 2.76 16.98 -24.46
N GLY A 102 1.75 16.14 -24.59
CA GLY A 102 1.68 15.09 -25.60
C GLY A 102 2.41 13.79 -25.23
N HIS A 103 2.83 13.60 -23.96
CA HIS A 103 3.54 12.41 -23.53
C HIS A 103 2.58 11.37 -22.95
N CYS A 104 2.78 10.11 -23.33
CA CYS A 104 2.16 8.95 -22.68
C CYS A 104 3.17 8.36 -21.71
N LEU A 105 3.02 8.61 -20.41
CA LEU A 105 3.96 8.18 -19.38
C LEU A 105 3.72 6.73 -18.98
N CYS A 106 4.81 6.05 -18.63
CA CYS A 106 4.84 4.74 -18.02
C CYS A 106 5.67 4.78 -16.74
N LEU A 107 5.38 3.93 -15.77
CA LEU A 107 6.21 3.86 -14.54
C LEU A 107 7.64 3.42 -14.85
N SER A 108 7.86 2.65 -15.91
CA SER A 108 9.20 2.27 -16.38
C SER A 108 10.06 3.45 -16.81
N ASP A 109 9.45 4.58 -17.24
CA ASP A 109 10.18 5.78 -17.67
C ASP A 109 10.94 6.46 -16.52
N PHE A 110 10.56 6.17 -15.27
CA PHE A 110 11.20 6.70 -14.06
C PHE A 110 12.32 5.80 -13.51
N ILE A 111 12.56 4.67 -14.14
CA ILE A 111 13.63 3.72 -13.80
C ILE A 111 14.67 3.73 -14.92
N ARG A 112 15.95 3.78 -14.57
CA ARG A 112 17.03 3.77 -15.54
C ARG A 112 17.06 2.49 -16.36
N PRO A 113 17.39 2.58 -17.68
CA PRO A 113 17.51 1.40 -18.51
C PRO A 113 18.72 0.55 -18.12
N GLN A 114 18.70 -0.71 -18.50
CA GLN A 114 19.79 -1.67 -18.25
C GLN A 114 21.15 -1.18 -18.75
N SER A 115 21.17 -0.41 -19.83
CA SER A 115 22.40 0.16 -20.42
C SER A 115 23.03 1.27 -19.57
N SER A 116 22.36 1.74 -18.52
CA SER A 116 22.90 2.78 -17.64
C SER A 116 24.07 2.26 -16.81
N ALA A 117 25.12 3.08 -16.67
CA ALA A 117 26.24 2.78 -15.77
C ALA A 117 25.83 2.75 -14.27
N GLN A 118 24.70 3.36 -13.93
CA GLN A 118 24.17 3.40 -12.58
C GLN A 118 22.89 2.55 -12.50
N GLN A 119 22.83 1.69 -11.51
CA GLN A 119 21.66 0.86 -11.24
C GLN A 119 20.69 1.60 -10.32
N ASP A 120 19.40 1.54 -10.66
CA ASP A 120 18.33 2.03 -9.81
C ASP A 120 17.84 0.96 -8.84
N LYS A 121 16.97 1.39 -7.92
CA LYS A 121 16.33 0.52 -6.96
C LYS A 121 14.83 0.81 -6.93
N ILE A 122 14.04 -0.23 -6.73
CA ILE A 122 12.61 -0.14 -6.49
C ILE A 122 12.28 -0.60 -5.08
N GLY A 123 11.42 0.16 -4.39
CA GLY A 123 10.83 -0.26 -3.14
C GLY A 123 9.52 -1.00 -3.40
N ILE A 124 9.41 -2.22 -2.93
CA ILE A 124 8.19 -3.02 -2.99
C ILE A 124 7.71 -3.22 -1.56
N PHE A 125 6.42 -3.02 -1.34
CA PHE A 125 5.82 -3.26 -0.04
C PHE A 125 4.48 -3.98 -0.18
N ALA A 126 4.13 -4.75 0.84
CA ALA A 126 2.84 -5.35 1.02
C ALA A 126 2.35 -5.10 2.44
N THR A 127 1.11 -4.68 2.57
CA THR A 127 0.48 -4.40 3.86
C THR A 127 -0.74 -5.28 4.06
N SER A 128 -1.03 -5.60 5.31
CA SER A 128 -2.26 -6.26 5.69
C SER A 128 -2.70 -5.81 7.07
N VAL A 129 -4.00 -5.63 7.25
CA VAL A 129 -4.62 -5.42 8.54
C VAL A 129 -5.39 -6.67 8.90
N ALA A 130 -5.05 -7.32 10.03
CA ALA A 130 -5.74 -8.52 10.47
C ALA A 130 -7.14 -8.16 10.99
N THR A 131 -8.16 -8.50 10.22
CA THR A 131 -9.57 -8.23 10.54
C THR A 131 -10.29 -9.41 11.18
N HIS A 132 -9.56 -10.28 11.90
CA HIS A 132 -10.20 -11.40 12.63
C HIS A 132 -11.29 -10.92 13.59
N ALA A 133 -11.23 -9.67 13.99
CA ALA A 133 -12.25 -8.99 14.76
C ALA A 133 -13.56 -8.73 13.99
N ALA A 134 -13.54 -8.73 12.66
CA ALA A 134 -14.75 -8.56 11.83
C ALA A 134 -15.80 -9.64 12.12
N LYS A 135 -15.40 -10.83 12.58
CA LYS A 135 -16.30 -11.89 13.01
C LYS A 135 -17.22 -11.47 14.17
N ARG A 136 -16.87 -10.42 14.92
CA ARG A 136 -17.72 -9.86 15.99
C ARG A 136 -18.96 -9.13 15.46
N PHE A 137 -18.91 -8.67 14.21
CA PHE A 137 -19.96 -7.87 13.57
C PHE A 137 -20.70 -8.65 12.48
N ILE A 138 -20.67 -9.97 12.52
CA ILE A 138 -21.28 -10.85 11.50
C ILE A 138 -22.79 -10.55 11.28
N HIS A 139 -23.47 -9.96 12.28
CA HIS A 139 -24.88 -9.59 12.22
C HIS A 139 -25.09 -8.07 12.27
N ASP A 140 -24.05 -7.28 12.07
CA ASP A 140 -24.10 -5.82 12.09
C ASP A 140 -23.37 -5.29 10.85
N ASP A 141 -24.12 -5.10 9.79
CA ASP A 141 -23.60 -4.69 8.49
C ASP A 141 -22.90 -3.34 8.54
N TYR A 142 -23.45 -2.38 9.32
CA TYR A 142 -22.85 -1.06 9.45
C TYR A 142 -21.46 -1.13 10.08
N ASN A 143 -21.34 -1.76 11.23
CA ASN A 143 -20.06 -1.89 11.91
C ASN A 143 -19.09 -2.78 11.14
N SER A 144 -19.55 -3.78 10.41
CA SER A 144 -18.73 -4.61 9.54
C SER A 144 -18.12 -3.79 8.39
N ILE A 145 -18.93 -2.99 7.70
CA ILE A 145 -18.50 -2.12 6.60
C ILE A 145 -17.58 -1.02 7.13
N LEU A 146 -17.91 -0.42 8.28
CA LEU A 146 -17.10 0.61 8.93
C LEU A 146 -15.71 0.08 9.26
N LEU A 147 -15.61 -1.10 9.88
CA LEU A 147 -14.33 -1.72 10.22
C LEU A 147 -13.51 -2.05 8.96
N GLN A 148 -14.15 -2.59 7.93
CA GLN A 148 -13.49 -2.92 6.68
C GLN A 148 -12.96 -1.66 5.99
N THR A 149 -13.78 -0.61 5.91
CA THR A 149 -13.36 0.68 5.32
C THR A 149 -12.19 1.30 6.09
N LEU A 150 -12.18 1.19 7.41
CA LEU A 150 -11.06 1.66 8.24
C LEU A 150 -9.81 0.83 8.01
N ALA A 151 -9.92 -0.50 7.94
CA ALA A 151 -8.79 -1.38 7.68
C ALA A 151 -8.12 -1.09 6.32
N ASP A 152 -8.92 -0.69 5.32
CA ASP A 152 -8.41 -0.28 4.00
C ASP A 152 -7.68 1.07 4.01
N ARG A 153 -7.75 1.84 5.10
CA ARG A 153 -7.16 3.17 5.27
C ARG A 153 -6.02 3.21 6.28
N LEU A 154 -5.77 2.12 6.97
CA LEU A 154 -4.64 1.92 7.86
C LEU A 154 -3.43 1.38 7.11
#